data_84c4b0847e0451e0fba9e67e0155b1d2
#
_entry.id   84c4b0847e0451e0fba9e67e0155b1d2
#
_cell.length_a   1.000
_cell.length_b   1.000
_cell.length_c   1.000
_cell.angle_alpha   90.00
_cell.angle_beta   90.00
_cell.angle_gamma   90.00
#
_symmetry.space_group_name_H-M   'P 1'
#
loop_
_entity.id
_entity.type
_entity.pdbx_description
1 polymer ?
#
loop_
_entity_poly.entity_id
_entity_poly.type
_entity_poly.pdbx_seq_one_letter_code
_entity_poly.pdbx_strand_id
1 'polypeptide(L)'
;TGVSGVTNPAAFQGGSGDEDDESLRERILDSFLRLPNGANAVFYELRALSHKGVDAVRVIPRDRGIGTVGVVVAASDGAPKLDEIQQDLDSVREIAVDVQVMAPELQSVDVTVKLWPKQKTSFADASAAVQTALRAFFTGSLLGRAVYRAQLGKAILDTGMVENYQIVEPAADIAENARALPQLGTLTILEGEE
;
A
#
# COMPACT_ATOMS: atom_id res chain seq x y z
N THR A 1 25.61 -35.55 20.62
CA THR A 1 25.04 -34.50 21.49
C THR A 1 23.80 -33.94 20.82
N GLY A 2 22.63 -34.45 21.24
CA GLY A 2 21.33 -33.99 20.71
C GLY A 2 20.75 -32.87 21.57
N VAL A 3 19.86 -32.07 21.00
CA VAL A 3 19.04 -31.11 21.74
C VAL A 3 18.09 -31.90 22.65
N SER A 4 18.15 -31.69 23.97
CA SER A 4 17.35 -32.39 24.94
C SER A 4 16.01 -31.75 25.30
N GLY A 5 15.75 -30.58 24.78
CA GLY A 5 14.46 -29.87 24.94
C GLY A 5 14.49 -28.52 24.24
N VAL A 6 13.33 -28.09 23.71
CA VAL A 6 13.06 -26.76 23.19
C VAL A 6 11.84 -26.24 23.89
N THR A 7 11.93 -25.05 24.48
CA THR A 7 10.79 -24.36 25.10
C THR A 7 10.58 -23.01 24.46
N ASN A 8 9.33 -22.63 24.26
CA ASN A 8 8.97 -21.33 23.80
C ASN A 8 8.48 -20.49 24.99
N PRO A 9 9.23 -19.47 25.44
CA PRO A 9 8.92 -18.71 26.66
C PRO A 9 7.70 -17.79 26.51
N ALA A 10 7.23 -17.53 25.28
CA ALA A 10 6.06 -16.73 25.00
C ALA A 10 5.23 -17.34 23.86
N ALA A 11 3.94 -17.07 23.83
CA ALA A 11 3.10 -17.44 22.70
C ALA A 11 3.57 -16.75 21.43
N PHE A 12 3.47 -17.44 20.31
CA PHE A 12 3.69 -16.82 18.99
C PHE A 12 2.64 -15.74 18.77
N GLN A 13 3.08 -14.60 18.26
CA GLN A 13 2.22 -13.47 17.88
C GLN A 13 2.48 -13.11 16.42
N GLY A 14 1.50 -12.44 15.78
CA GLY A 14 1.63 -11.98 14.40
C GLY A 14 1.23 -13.03 13.35
N GLY A 15 0.55 -14.10 13.73
CA GLY A 15 -0.16 -14.96 12.79
C GLY A 15 -1.40 -14.25 12.25
N SER A 16 -1.68 -14.39 10.97
CA SER A 16 -2.99 -14.09 10.38
C SER A 16 -3.95 -15.25 10.65
N GLY A 17 -5.25 -15.01 10.58
CA GLY A 17 -6.25 -16.08 10.59
C GLY A 17 -6.05 -17.08 9.45
N ASP A 18 -6.82 -18.17 9.47
CA ASP A 18 -6.79 -19.16 8.39
C ASP A 18 -7.17 -18.50 7.06
N GLU A 19 -6.40 -18.78 6.03
CA GLU A 19 -6.68 -18.32 4.67
C GLU A 19 -7.87 -19.12 4.13
N ASP A 20 -8.88 -18.46 3.57
CA ASP A 20 -9.98 -19.14 2.92
C ASP A 20 -9.57 -19.75 1.56
N ASP A 21 -10.36 -20.73 1.08
CA ASP A 21 -10.05 -21.47 -0.14
C ASP A 21 -9.97 -20.58 -1.39
N GLU A 22 -10.72 -19.49 -1.45
CA GLU A 22 -10.72 -18.58 -2.60
C GLU A 22 -9.48 -17.71 -2.60
N SER A 23 -9.10 -17.16 -1.46
CA SER A 23 -7.85 -16.41 -1.28
C SER A 23 -6.62 -17.29 -1.60
N LEU A 24 -6.64 -18.56 -1.14
CA LEU A 24 -5.61 -19.52 -1.46
C LEU A 24 -5.54 -19.81 -2.98
N ARG A 25 -6.70 -19.97 -3.62
CA ARG A 25 -6.79 -20.21 -5.07
C ARG A 25 -6.25 -19.01 -5.86
N GLU A 26 -6.65 -17.78 -5.49
CA GLU A 26 -6.14 -16.56 -6.12
C GLU A 26 -4.63 -16.44 -5.95
N ARG A 27 -4.09 -16.69 -4.76
CA ARG A 27 -2.66 -16.66 -4.48
C ARG A 27 -1.89 -17.72 -5.28
N ILE A 28 -2.43 -18.93 -5.42
CA ILE A 28 -1.83 -19.97 -6.25
C ILE A 28 -1.82 -19.55 -7.72
N LEU A 29 -2.94 -19.06 -8.25
CA LEU A 29 -3.02 -18.60 -9.63
C LEU A 29 -2.05 -17.43 -9.89
N ASP A 30 -1.99 -16.45 -8.99
CA ASP A 30 -1.05 -15.33 -9.09
C ASP A 30 0.40 -15.82 -9.09
N SER A 31 0.74 -16.83 -8.29
CA SER A 31 2.08 -17.41 -8.25
C SER A 31 2.53 -18.00 -9.59
N PHE A 32 1.60 -18.59 -10.35
CA PHE A 32 1.90 -19.09 -11.70
C PHE A 32 2.02 -17.99 -12.75
N LEU A 33 1.24 -16.89 -12.58
CA LEU A 33 1.27 -15.74 -13.49
C LEU A 33 2.48 -14.84 -13.25
N ARG A 34 2.99 -14.83 -12.02
CA ARG A 34 4.05 -13.93 -11.54
C ARG A 34 5.33 -14.69 -11.19
N LEU A 35 5.82 -15.54 -12.11
CA LEU A 35 7.07 -16.26 -11.89
C LEU A 35 8.29 -15.31 -12.04
N PRO A 36 9.12 -15.15 -11.01
CA PRO A 36 10.37 -14.42 -11.12
C PRO A 36 11.37 -15.22 -11.97
N ASN A 37 11.94 -14.60 -12.99
CA ASN A 37 12.90 -15.28 -13.90
C ASN A 37 14.24 -14.54 -14.03
N GLY A 38 14.56 -13.65 -13.05
CA GLY A 38 15.79 -12.88 -13.06
C GLY A 38 15.78 -11.62 -13.93
N ALA A 39 14.92 -11.56 -14.94
CA ALA A 39 14.88 -10.45 -15.92
C ALA A 39 13.54 -9.71 -15.95
N ASN A 40 12.54 -10.12 -15.19
CA ASN A 40 11.21 -9.51 -15.20
C ASN A 40 10.98 -8.58 -13.99
N ALA A 41 9.95 -7.73 -14.08
CA ALA A 41 9.60 -6.80 -13.01
C ALA A 41 9.32 -7.51 -11.68
N VAL A 42 8.70 -8.68 -11.74
CA VAL A 42 8.37 -9.49 -10.56
C VAL A 42 9.61 -9.92 -9.77
N PHE A 43 10.70 -10.24 -10.48
CA PHE A 43 11.97 -10.58 -9.82
C PHE A 43 12.48 -9.43 -8.96
N TYR A 44 12.55 -8.20 -9.51
CA TYR A 44 13.00 -7.02 -8.78
C TYR A 44 12.05 -6.64 -7.64
N GLU A 45 10.73 -6.76 -7.88
CA GLU A 45 9.69 -6.49 -6.88
C GLU A 45 9.82 -7.43 -5.68
N LEU A 46 9.83 -8.75 -5.89
CA LEU A 46 9.93 -9.74 -4.82
C LEU A 46 11.26 -9.66 -4.08
N ARG A 47 12.35 -9.39 -4.81
CA ARG A 47 13.66 -9.24 -4.21
C ARG A 47 13.71 -8.02 -3.28
N ALA A 48 13.21 -6.88 -3.72
CA ALA A 48 13.15 -5.68 -2.90
C ALA A 48 12.19 -5.84 -1.70
N LEU A 49 11.02 -6.50 -1.89
CA LEU A 49 10.08 -6.81 -0.80
C LEU A 49 10.66 -7.75 0.26
N SER A 50 11.68 -8.55 -0.06
CA SER A 50 12.33 -9.43 0.92
C SER A 50 13.18 -8.69 1.97
N HIS A 51 13.47 -7.42 1.74
CA HIS A 51 14.22 -6.60 2.69
C HIS A 51 13.33 -6.14 3.85
N LYS A 52 13.88 -6.19 5.05
CA LYS A 52 13.16 -5.78 6.26
C LYS A 52 12.76 -4.30 6.19
N GLY A 53 11.49 -4.03 6.51
CA GLY A 53 10.94 -2.67 6.56
C GLY A 53 10.47 -2.16 5.19
N VAL A 54 10.48 -2.98 4.15
CA VAL A 54 9.88 -2.67 2.85
C VAL A 54 8.44 -3.17 2.84
N ASP A 55 7.48 -2.29 2.59
CA ASP A 55 6.05 -2.61 2.59
C ASP A 55 5.45 -2.63 1.20
N ALA A 56 5.99 -1.81 0.31
CA ALA A 56 5.54 -1.77 -1.07
C ALA A 56 6.68 -1.45 -2.02
N VAL A 57 6.62 -2.04 -3.20
CA VAL A 57 7.60 -1.84 -4.28
C VAL A 57 6.87 -1.60 -5.59
N ARG A 58 7.37 -0.67 -6.38
CA ARG A 58 6.93 -0.45 -7.75
C ARG A 58 8.12 -0.51 -8.69
N VAL A 59 8.08 -1.43 -9.63
CA VAL A 59 9.11 -1.56 -10.66
C VAL A 59 8.69 -0.79 -11.91
N ILE A 60 9.57 0.04 -12.43
CA ILE A 60 9.36 0.87 -13.61
C ILE A 60 10.31 0.42 -14.71
N PRO A 61 9.84 -0.40 -15.66
CA PRO A 61 10.66 -0.81 -16.79
C PRO A 61 11.01 0.38 -17.69
N ARG A 62 12.26 0.44 -18.14
CA ARG A 62 12.78 1.52 -19.01
C ARG A 62 12.67 2.93 -18.41
N ASP A 63 12.77 3.04 -17.11
CA ASP A 63 12.57 4.26 -16.35
C ASP A 63 13.39 5.47 -16.86
N ARG A 64 14.62 5.23 -17.29
CA ARG A 64 15.56 6.21 -17.85
C ARG A 64 15.93 5.89 -19.30
N GLY A 65 15.21 4.98 -19.96
CA GLY A 65 15.47 4.52 -21.31
C GLY A 65 15.73 3.02 -21.42
N ILE A 66 16.11 2.55 -22.61
CA ILE A 66 16.38 1.14 -22.89
C ILE A 66 17.51 0.64 -21.96
N GLY A 67 17.34 -0.56 -21.39
CA GLY A 67 18.31 -1.19 -20.50
C GLY A 67 18.29 -0.67 -19.07
N THR A 68 17.30 0.14 -18.69
CA THR A 68 17.19 0.68 -17.33
C THR A 68 15.92 0.21 -16.61
N VAL A 69 16.01 0.05 -15.29
CA VAL A 69 14.90 -0.30 -14.40
C VAL A 69 14.92 0.63 -13.19
N GLY A 70 13.82 1.28 -12.93
CA GLY A 70 13.57 1.99 -11.67
C GLY A 70 12.86 1.07 -10.67
N VAL A 71 13.29 1.08 -9.42
CA VAL A 71 12.66 0.34 -8.32
C VAL A 71 12.32 1.34 -7.22
N VAL A 72 11.04 1.69 -7.13
CA VAL A 72 10.53 2.60 -6.08
C VAL A 72 10.14 1.77 -4.88
N VAL A 73 10.68 2.13 -3.71
CA VAL A 73 10.51 1.36 -2.47
C VAL A 73 9.89 2.22 -1.39
N ALA A 74 8.74 1.79 -0.87
CA ALA A 74 8.08 2.44 0.26
C ALA A 74 8.16 1.58 1.53
N ALA A 75 8.28 2.24 2.68
CA ALA A 75 8.31 1.64 4.00
C ALA A 75 7.31 2.35 4.92
N SER A 76 6.68 1.61 5.83
CA SER A 76 5.76 2.17 6.84
C SER A 76 6.53 2.79 8.01
N ASP A 77 7.63 2.15 8.41
CA ASP A 77 8.40 2.50 9.61
C ASP A 77 9.77 3.07 9.23
N GLY A 78 9.79 4.38 8.93
CA GLY A 78 11.03 5.07 8.62
C GLY A 78 11.47 4.97 7.16
N ALA A 79 12.64 5.52 6.85
CA ALA A 79 13.19 5.45 5.50
C ALA A 79 13.73 4.03 5.23
N PRO A 80 13.35 3.40 4.10
CA PRO A 80 13.94 2.12 3.71
C PRO A 80 15.45 2.30 3.48
N LYS A 81 16.21 1.25 3.74
CA LYS A 81 17.66 1.25 3.51
C LYS A 81 17.96 1.08 2.02
N LEU A 82 17.79 2.14 1.27
CA LEU A 82 17.90 2.12 -0.20
C LEU A 82 19.25 1.60 -0.67
N ASP A 83 20.32 1.95 0.01
CA ASP A 83 21.68 1.52 -0.36
C ASP A 83 21.88 0.01 -0.21
N GLU A 84 21.31 -0.61 0.84
CA GLU A 84 21.37 -2.07 1.03
C GLU A 84 20.57 -2.79 -0.08
N ILE A 85 19.38 -2.27 -0.42
CA ILE A 85 18.55 -2.82 -1.50
C ILE A 85 19.23 -2.63 -2.85
N GLN A 86 19.85 -1.46 -3.10
CA GLN A 86 20.58 -1.19 -4.33
C GLN A 86 21.74 -2.18 -4.51
N GLN A 87 22.56 -2.37 -3.48
CA GLN A 87 23.69 -3.32 -3.54
C GLN A 87 23.23 -4.75 -3.78
N ASP A 88 22.13 -5.15 -3.15
CA ASP A 88 21.55 -6.47 -3.33
C ASP A 88 21.08 -6.67 -4.78
N LEU A 89 20.31 -5.73 -5.32
CA LEU A 89 19.83 -5.79 -6.71
C LEU A 89 20.97 -5.71 -7.73
N ASP A 90 22.01 -4.92 -7.48
CA ASP A 90 23.19 -4.85 -8.34
C ASP A 90 23.95 -6.17 -8.40
N SER A 91 23.93 -6.95 -7.31
CA SER A 91 24.60 -8.27 -7.26
C SER A 91 23.91 -9.35 -8.11
N VAL A 92 22.61 -9.17 -8.40
CA VAL A 92 21.77 -10.19 -9.06
C VAL A 92 21.15 -9.72 -10.38
N ARG A 93 21.31 -8.46 -10.77
CA ARG A 93 20.77 -7.91 -12.02
C ARG A 93 21.44 -8.51 -13.25
N GLU A 94 20.75 -8.49 -14.36
CA GLU A 94 21.29 -8.85 -15.67
C GLU A 94 22.45 -7.93 -16.08
N ILE A 95 23.42 -8.46 -16.82
CA ILE A 95 24.68 -7.76 -17.19
C ILE A 95 24.42 -6.42 -17.89
N ALA A 96 23.41 -6.34 -18.74
CA ALA A 96 23.10 -5.15 -19.54
C ALA A 96 21.99 -4.28 -18.93
N VAL A 97 21.57 -4.53 -17.69
CA VAL A 97 20.51 -3.77 -17.03
C VAL A 97 21.08 -2.84 -15.98
N ASP A 98 20.73 -1.58 -16.06
CA ASP A 98 21.04 -0.57 -15.05
C ASP A 98 19.82 -0.38 -14.13
N VAL A 99 19.96 -0.77 -12.87
CA VAL A 99 18.89 -0.73 -11.85
C VAL A 99 19.13 0.46 -10.92
N GLN A 100 18.08 1.22 -10.65
CA GLN A 100 18.11 2.31 -9.68
C GLN A 100 17.02 2.14 -8.64
N VAL A 101 17.41 2.03 -7.38
CA VAL A 101 16.49 2.01 -6.24
C VAL A 101 16.26 3.44 -5.75
N MET A 102 15.01 3.80 -5.49
CA MET A 102 14.65 5.15 -5.07
C MET A 102 13.48 5.16 -4.08
N ALA A 103 13.41 6.20 -3.25
CA ALA A 103 12.23 6.47 -2.43
C ALA A 103 11.08 7.00 -3.30
N PRO A 104 9.82 6.84 -2.87
CA PRO A 104 8.69 7.43 -3.57
C PRO A 104 8.64 8.95 -3.40
N GLU A 105 8.03 9.60 -4.39
CA GLU A 105 7.60 10.99 -4.29
C GLU A 105 6.31 11.02 -3.44
N LEU A 106 6.34 11.68 -2.28
CA LEU A 106 5.16 11.78 -1.42
C LEU A 106 4.16 12.76 -2.02
N GLN A 107 2.96 12.29 -2.32
CA GLN A 107 1.87 13.09 -2.87
C GLN A 107 0.81 13.31 -1.79
N SER A 108 0.74 14.53 -1.24
CA SER A 108 -0.31 14.90 -0.28
C SER A 108 -1.67 14.98 -0.97
N VAL A 109 -2.65 14.30 -0.39
CA VAL A 109 -4.04 14.28 -0.85
C VAL A 109 -4.92 14.83 0.25
N ASP A 110 -5.41 16.05 0.07
CA ASP A 110 -6.36 16.63 0.98
C ASP A 110 -7.75 16.03 0.73
N VAL A 111 -8.45 15.68 1.81
CA VAL A 111 -9.78 15.07 1.74
C VAL A 111 -10.76 15.93 2.53
N THR A 112 -11.74 16.47 1.83
CA THR A 112 -12.88 17.19 2.44
C THR A 112 -14.16 16.43 2.09
N VAL A 113 -14.89 16.02 3.12
CA VAL A 113 -16.13 15.26 2.96
C VAL A 113 -17.24 15.83 3.83
N LYS A 114 -18.46 15.92 3.28
CA LYS A 114 -19.69 16.16 4.02
C LYS A 114 -20.36 14.82 4.34
N LEU A 115 -20.83 14.64 5.56
CA LEU A 115 -21.45 13.39 6.02
C LEU A 115 -22.89 13.65 6.50
N TRP A 116 -23.77 12.72 6.17
CA TRP A 116 -25.10 12.58 6.76
C TRP A 116 -25.12 11.28 7.56
N PRO A 117 -25.03 11.37 8.92
CA PRO A 117 -25.02 10.18 9.77
C PRO A 117 -26.34 9.40 9.66
N LYS A 118 -26.28 8.09 9.89
CA LYS A 118 -27.50 7.28 10.01
C LYS A 118 -28.32 7.68 11.22
N GLN A 119 -29.62 7.40 11.16
CA GLN A 119 -30.50 7.60 12.32
C GLN A 119 -29.92 6.94 13.59
N LYS A 120 -29.92 7.67 14.70
CA LYS A 120 -29.38 7.27 16.02
C LYS A 120 -27.86 7.23 16.11
N THR A 121 -27.15 7.68 15.10
CA THR A 121 -25.69 7.86 15.14
C THR A 121 -25.38 9.35 15.30
N SER A 122 -24.53 9.70 16.26
CA SER A 122 -24.09 11.09 16.39
C SER A 122 -23.10 11.46 15.28
N PHE A 123 -23.09 12.74 14.87
CA PHE A 123 -22.09 13.22 13.91
C PHE A 123 -20.66 12.99 14.41
N ALA A 124 -20.42 13.14 15.71
CA ALA A 124 -19.10 12.92 16.30
C ALA A 124 -18.64 11.46 16.12
N ASP A 125 -19.51 10.47 16.37
CA ASP A 125 -19.18 9.05 16.21
C ASP A 125 -18.96 8.68 14.75
N ALA A 126 -19.84 9.15 13.85
CA ALA A 126 -19.70 8.93 12.41
C ALA A 126 -18.40 9.55 11.88
N SER A 127 -18.09 10.80 12.30
CA SER A 127 -16.86 11.50 11.92
C SER A 127 -15.60 10.76 12.39
N ALA A 128 -15.57 10.27 13.63
CA ALA A 128 -14.44 9.51 14.17
C ALA A 128 -14.22 8.20 13.42
N ALA A 129 -15.31 7.48 13.10
CA ALA A 129 -15.23 6.24 12.33
C ALA A 129 -14.71 6.48 10.91
N VAL A 130 -15.24 7.50 10.22
CA VAL A 130 -14.79 7.89 8.87
C VAL A 130 -13.33 8.35 8.88
N GLN A 131 -12.92 9.13 9.89
CA GLN A 131 -11.53 9.54 10.03
C GLN A 131 -10.59 8.32 10.13
N THR A 132 -10.97 7.33 10.94
CA THR A 132 -10.20 6.09 11.10
C THR A 132 -10.13 5.31 9.78
N ALA A 133 -11.27 5.16 9.08
CA ALA A 133 -11.35 4.43 7.82
C ALA A 133 -10.50 5.10 6.71
N LEU A 134 -10.59 6.43 6.59
CA LEU A 134 -9.81 7.17 5.59
C LEU A 134 -8.31 7.14 5.91
N ARG A 135 -7.91 7.21 7.17
CA ARG A 135 -6.49 7.04 7.54
C ARG A 135 -5.98 5.64 7.22
N ALA A 136 -6.79 4.61 7.44
CA ALA A 136 -6.46 3.23 7.10
C ALA A 136 -6.41 2.98 5.59
N PHE A 137 -7.09 3.78 4.78
CA PHE A 137 -7.06 3.68 3.32
C PHE A 137 -5.70 4.12 2.75
N PHE A 138 -5.10 5.20 3.28
CA PHE A 138 -3.83 5.73 2.80
C PHE A 138 -2.64 4.97 3.39
N THR A 139 -2.26 3.87 2.76
CA THR A 139 -1.14 3.01 3.16
C THR A 139 -0.08 2.93 2.06
N GLY A 140 1.04 2.29 2.36
CA GLY A 140 2.09 1.98 1.37
C GLY A 140 1.58 1.23 0.13
N SER A 141 0.46 0.50 0.25
CA SER A 141 -0.16 -0.22 -0.87
C SER A 141 -0.64 0.68 -2.02
N LEU A 142 -0.77 1.99 -1.78
CA LEU A 142 -1.10 2.98 -2.81
C LEU A 142 0.10 3.40 -3.67
N LEU A 143 1.29 2.89 -3.40
CA LEU A 143 2.47 3.20 -4.20
C LEU A 143 2.23 2.95 -5.69
N GLY A 144 2.37 4.00 -6.49
CA GLY A 144 2.18 3.96 -7.93
C GLY A 144 0.74 3.76 -8.40
N ARG A 145 -0.26 3.91 -7.53
CA ARG A 145 -1.68 3.69 -7.85
C ARG A 145 -2.47 4.99 -7.90
N ALA A 146 -3.54 4.97 -8.70
CA ALA A 146 -4.55 6.02 -8.67
C ALA A 146 -5.34 6.00 -7.36
N VAL A 147 -5.83 7.17 -6.93
CA VAL A 147 -6.81 7.28 -5.84
C VAL A 147 -8.14 7.68 -6.44
N TYR A 148 -9.08 6.74 -6.44
CA TYR A 148 -10.42 6.96 -6.96
C TYR A 148 -11.35 7.47 -5.87
N ARG A 149 -12.13 8.50 -6.17
CA ARG A 149 -13.19 9.02 -5.27
C ARG A 149 -14.18 7.92 -4.87
N ALA A 150 -14.47 6.99 -5.77
CA ALA A 150 -15.33 5.84 -5.49
C ALA A 150 -14.76 4.94 -4.38
N GLN A 151 -13.44 4.74 -4.32
CA GLN A 151 -12.78 3.96 -3.27
C GLN A 151 -12.85 4.69 -1.92
N LEU A 152 -12.64 6.00 -1.90
CA LEU A 152 -12.84 6.82 -0.70
C LEU A 152 -14.29 6.73 -0.22
N GLY A 153 -15.25 6.83 -1.14
CA GLY A 153 -16.67 6.68 -0.84
C GLY A 153 -17.01 5.30 -0.27
N LYS A 154 -16.43 4.25 -0.84
CA LYS A 154 -16.58 2.89 -0.30
C LYS A 154 -16.06 2.81 1.12
N ALA A 155 -14.87 3.33 1.40
CA ALA A 155 -14.29 3.33 2.76
C ALA A 155 -15.17 4.07 3.76
N ILE A 156 -15.82 5.17 3.36
CA ILE A 156 -16.76 5.94 4.19
C ILE A 156 -18.01 5.10 4.49
N LEU A 157 -18.63 4.49 3.48
CA LEU A 157 -19.86 3.70 3.66
C LEU A 157 -19.62 2.41 4.43
N ASP A 158 -18.46 1.78 4.25
CA ASP A 158 -18.08 0.54 4.95
C ASP A 158 -17.99 0.72 6.48
N THR A 159 -17.90 1.97 6.98
CA THR A 159 -18.01 2.25 8.43
C THR A 159 -19.37 1.85 9.01
N GLY A 160 -20.39 1.76 8.15
CA GLY A 160 -21.77 1.44 8.53
C GLY A 160 -22.50 2.57 9.30
N MET A 161 -21.85 3.69 9.62
CA MET A 161 -22.38 4.80 10.42
C MET A 161 -22.95 5.96 9.60
N VAL A 162 -22.67 5.97 8.30
CA VAL A 162 -23.01 7.06 7.37
C VAL A 162 -24.14 6.59 6.45
N GLU A 163 -25.19 7.42 6.29
CA GLU A 163 -26.28 7.18 5.35
C GLU A 163 -25.93 7.73 3.97
N ASN A 164 -25.35 8.93 3.93
CA ASN A 164 -24.91 9.57 2.69
C ASN A 164 -23.65 10.38 2.91
N TYR A 165 -22.90 10.62 1.85
CA TYR A 165 -21.70 11.44 1.87
C TYR A 165 -21.53 12.24 0.57
N GLN A 166 -20.78 13.33 0.66
CA GLN A 166 -20.34 14.10 -0.50
C GLN A 166 -18.84 14.40 -0.36
N ILE A 167 -18.03 13.86 -1.27
CA ILE A 167 -16.62 14.21 -1.35
C ILE A 167 -16.50 15.55 -2.07
N VAL A 168 -16.03 16.57 -1.35
CA VAL A 168 -15.75 17.90 -1.89
C VAL A 168 -14.34 17.92 -2.49
N GLU A 169 -13.37 17.39 -1.73
CA GLU A 169 -11.98 17.21 -2.16
C GLU A 169 -11.56 15.75 -1.94
N PRO A 170 -10.81 15.20 -2.85
CA PRO A 170 -10.38 15.73 -4.15
C PRO A 170 -11.57 15.91 -5.12
N ALA A 171 -11.52 16.99 -5.94
CA ALA A 171 -12.60 17.30 -6.91
C ALA A 171 -12.70 16.26 -8.04
N ALA A 172 -11.60 15.58 -8.35
CA ALA A 172 -11.51 14.51 -9.34
C ALA A 172 -10.66 13.36 -8.82
N ASP A 173 -10.70 12.22 -9.50
CA ASP A 173 -9.81 11.11 -9.24
C ASP A 173 -8.35 11.54 -9.44
N ILE A 174 -7.46 11.01 -8.60
CA ILE A 174 -6.02 11.24 -8.71
C ILE A 174 -5.43 10.16 -9.61
N ALA A 175 -4.82 10.57 -10.70
CA ALA A 175 -4.22 9.66 -11.67
C ALA A 175 -3.05 8.87 -11.06
N GLU A 176 -2.82 7.68 -11.57
CA GLU A 176 -1.65 6.89 -11.21
C GLU A 176 -0.34 7.61 -11.60
N ASN A 177 0.64 7.53 -10.72
CA ASN A 177 2.01 7.92 -10.98
C ASN A 177 2.93 6.87 -10.37
N ALA A 178 3.65 6.13 -11.21
CA ALA A 178 4.47 5.01 -10.80
C ALA A 178 5.52 5.35 -9.72
N ARG A 179 5.90 6.63 -9.58
CA ARG A 179 6.87 7.11 -8.59
C ARG A 179 6.23 7.70 -7.34
N ALA A 180 4.93 8.00 -7.38
CA ALA A 180 4.26 8.66 -6.28
C ALA A 180 3.67 7.66 -5.27
N LEU A 181 3.72 8.07 -4.00
CA LEU A 181 2.96 7.46 -2.91
C LEU A 181 1.94 8.49 -2.41
N PRO A 182 0.65 8.32 -2.75
CA PRO A 182 -0.40 9.13 -2.18
C PRO A 182 -0.49 8.96 -0.66
N GLN A 183 -0.48 10.08 0.05
CA GLN A 183 -0.64 10.12 1.50
C GLN A 183 -1.78 11.07 1.88
N LEU A 184 -2.50 10.74 2.94
CA LEU A 184 -3.52 11.63 3.46
C LEU A 184 -2.88 12.94 3.96
N GLY A 185 -3.26 14.03 3.34
CA GLY A 185 -2.92 15.38 3.77
C GLY A 185 -3.90 15.88 4.84
N THR A 186 -4.49 17.05 4.61
CA THR A 186 -5.51 17.62 5.49
C THR A 186 -6.82 16.85 5.33
N LEU A 187 -7.38 16.36 6.45
CA LEU A 187 -8.69 15.72 6.47
C LEU A 187 -9.71 16.65 7.13
N THR A 188 -10.69 17.08 6.38
CA THR A 188 -11.79 17.92 6.86
C THR A 188 -13.11 17.17 6.72
N ILE A 189 -13.82 17.00 7.83
CA ILE A 189 -15.13 16.35 7.86
C ILE A 189 -16.17 17.38 8.31
N LEU A 190 -17.16 17.60 7.47
CA LEU A 190 -18.23 18.56 7.67
C LEU A 190 -19.56 17.84 7.85
N GLU A 191 -20.45 18.39 8.65
CA GLU A 191 -21.83 17.91 8.74
C GLU A 191 -22.60 18.35 7.49
N GLY A 192 -23.36 17.44 6.90
CA GLY A 192 -24.24 17.75 5.80
C GLY A 192 -25.45 18.52 6.29
N GLU A 193 -25.77 19.63 5.65
CA GLU A 193 -27.03 20.36 5.89
C GLU A 193 -28.18 19.61 5.23
N GLU A 194 -29.36 19.60 5.88
CA GLU A 194 -30.60 19.01 5.34
C GLU A 194 -31.10 19.74 4.09
#